data_c7bf28758875df2bef0c00752c51aafc
#
_entry.id   c7bf28758875df2bef0c00752c51aafc
#
_cell.length_a   1.000
_cell.length_b   1.000
_cell.length_c   1.000
_cell.angle_alpha   90.00
_cell.angle_beta   90.00
_cell.angle_gamma   90.00
#
_symmetry.space_group_name_H-M   'P 1'
#
loop_
_entity.id
_entity.type
_entity.pdbx_description
1 polymer ?
#
loop_
_entity_poly.entity_id
_entity_poly.type
_entity_poly.pdbx_seq_one_letter_code
_entity_poly.pdbx_strand_id
1 'polypeptide(L)'
;MTIDHVSFDVPEGSYTTIIGHNGSGKSTIAKLLAGLLEKASGSIRIDGLELNLENLAKIRSRIGIVFQNPDNQFIGATVEDDIAFGLENHNVPQADMQEIIKHSAERVRMTKYLHQEPTRLSGGQKQRVAIAGVLAMKPKLLIFDEATAMLDPQGKDEIKKVIMDIHQETGLTVLSITHDIDEIAQADYVIALADGQIVSTGSPEEIFFNEEKLKKIQLDVPFSMKLSAELEKQGIHTEKHITMEGLVEELCRYNSKM
;
A
#
# COMPACT_ATOMS: atom_id res chain seq x y z
N MET A 1 10.24 -20.54 11.37
CA MET A 1 9.92 -19.22 11.91
C MET A 1 9.71 -18.33 10.69
N THR A 2 8.60 -17.60 10.57
CA THR A 2 8.27 -16.88 9.32
C THR A 2 8.96 -15.51 9.24
N ILE A 3 9.27 -14.92 10.40
CA ILE A 3 9.99 -13.64 10.53
C ILE A 3 11.10 -13.85 11.56
N ASP A 4 12.32 -13.45 11.22
CA ASP A 4 13.49 -13.65 12.05
C ASP A 4 14.35 -12.37 12.12
N HIS A 5 14.47 -11.79 13.33
CA HIS A 5 15.30 -10.61 13.62
C HIS A 5 15.05 -9.42 12.66
N VAL A 6 13.78 -9.12 12.41
CA VAL A 6 13.37 -7.97 11.56
C VAL A 6 13.22 -6.72 12.41
N SER A 7 13.92 -5.65 12.04
CA SER A 7 13.79 -4.32 12.63
C SER A 7 13.77 -3.26 11.54
N PHE A 8 12.77 -2.39 11.54
CA PHE A 8 12.62 -1.27 10.62
C PHE A 8 11.76 -0.16 11.22
N ASP A 9 11.88 1.01 10.65
CA ASP A 9 11.04 2.16 10.95
C ASP A 9 10.28 2.57 9.69
N VAL A 10 9.04 3.04 9.88
CA VAL A 10 8.22 3.66 8.85
C VAL A 10 8.06 5.13 9.24
N PRO A 11 8.64 6.08 8.49
CA PRO A 11 8.52 7.49 8.80
C PRO A 11 7.06 7.97 8.77
N GLU A 12 6.69 8.84 9.70
CA GLU A 12 5.36 9.45 9.69
C GLU A 12 5.16 10.26 8.40
N GLY A 13 4.00 10.13 7.80
CA GLY A 13 3.67 10.80 6.54
C GLY A 13 4.41 10.25 5.32
N SER A 14 5.09 9.09 5.39
CA SER A 14 5.73 8.47 4.24
C SER A 14 4.81 7.48 3.52
N TYR A 15 5.04 7.29 2.23
CA TYR A 15 4.59 6.16 1.46
C TYR A 15 5.71 5.11 1.42
N THR A 16 5.61 4.10 2.27
CA THR A 16 6.63 3.04 2.40
C THR A 16 6.13 1.75 1.76
N THR A 17 6.97 1.08 0.98
CA THR A 17 6.64 -0.23 0.41
C THR A 17 7.44 -1.36 1.07
N ILE A 18 6.78 -2.50 1.31
CA ILE A 18 7.42 -3.77 1.68
C ILE A 18 7.38 -4.68 0.46
N ILE A 19 8.56 -5.11 0.01
CA ILE A 19 8.73 -5.94 -1.17
C ILE A 19 9.45 -7.25 -0.84
N GLY A 20 9.34 -8.23 -1.72
CA GLY A 20 10.01 -9.54 -1.56
C GLY A 20 9.20 -10.65 -2.22
N HIS A 21 9.83 -11.80 -2.45
CA HIS A 21 9.17 -12.95 -3.06
C HIS A 21 7.99 -13.50 -2.23
N ASN A 22 7.15 -14.34 -2.83
CA ASN A 22 6.05 -14.99 -2.13
C ASN A 22 6.61 -15.90 -1.01
N GLY A 23 6.03 -15.77 0.19
CA GLY A 23 6.50 -16.50 1.38
C GLY A 23 7.63 -15.80 2.15
N SER A 24 8.14 -14.64 1.72
CA SER A 24 9.20 -13.91 2.45
C SER A 24 8.76 -13.32 3.80
N GLY A 25 7.45 -13.35 4.13
CA GLY A 25 6.93 -12.92 5.43
C GLY A 25 6.18 -11.58 5.43
N LYS A 26 5.97 -10.94 4.27
CA LYS A 26 5.32 -9.61 4.15
C LYS A 26 3.95 -9.54 4.84
N SER A 27 3.01 -10.42 4.47
CA SER A 27 1.68 -10.45 5.11
C SER A 27 1.73 -10.84 6.58
N THR A 28 2.77 -11.54 7.02
CA THR A 28 2.98 -11.82 8.45
C THR A 28 3.33 -10.53 9.19
N ILE A 29 4.16 -9.67 8.61
CA ILE A 29 4.44 -8.33 9.16
C ILE A 29 3.16 -7.51 9.28
N ALA A 30 2.35 -7.43 8.21
CA ALA A 30 1.06 -6.71 8.26
C ALA A 30 0.17 -7.20 9.40
N LYS A 31 0.04 -8.52 9.56
CA LYS A 31 -0.75 -9.12 10.65
C LYS A 31 -0.18 -8.87 12.04
N LEU A 32 1.14 -8.86 12.19
CA LEU A 32 1.83 -8.49 13.45
C LEU A 32 1.57 -7.03 13.80
N LEU A 33 1.70 -6.10 12.84
CA LEU A 33 1.43 -4.68 13.03
C LEU A 33 -0.04 -4.42 13.42
N ALA A 34 -0.99 -5.13 12.82
CA ALA A 34 -2.40 -5.04 13.16
C ALA A 34 -2.78 -5.75 14.49
N GLY A 35 -1.81 -6.40 15.14
CA GLY A 35 -2.07 -7.18 16.36
C GLY A 35 -2.97 -8.40 16.13
N LEU A 36 -2.98 -8.94 14.92
CA LEU A 36 -3.71 -10.17 14.55
C LEU A 36 -2.88 -11.43 14.82
N LEU A 37 -1.58 -11.25 14.98
CA LEU A 37 -0.63 -12.29 15.40
C LEU A 37 0.18 -11.79 16.59
N GLU A 38 0.51 -12.70 17.49
CA GLU A 38 1.41 -12.42 18.61
C GLU A 38 2.87 -12.54 18.16
N LYS A 39 3.70 -11.58 18.58
CA LYS A 39 5.14 -11.63 18.39
C LYS A 39 5.76 -12.61 19.38
N ALA A 40 6.76 -13.37 18.95
CA ALA A 40 7.52 -14.27 19.83
C ALA A 40 8.50 -13.48 20.73
N SER A 41 9.08 -12.39 20.19
CA SER A 41 10.02 -11.52 20.92
C SER A 41 10.09 -10.14 20.25
N GLY A 42 10.87 -9.23 20.82
CA GLY A 42 11.05 -7.86 20.29
C GLY A 42 9.90 -6.92 20.67
N SER A 43 9.88 -5.74 20.09
CA SER A 43 8.86 -4.71 20.32
C SER A 43 8.30 -4.18 18.99
N ILE A 44 7.02 -3.79 19.01
CA ILE A 44 6.36 -3.08 17.91
C ILE A 44 5.79 -1.82 18.52
N ARG A 45 6.06 -0.68 17.92
CA ARG A 45 5.51 0.61 18.32
C ARG A 45 4.81 1.27 17.14
N ILE A 46 3.63 1.83 17.39
CA ILE A 46 2.81 2.51 16.39
C ILE A 46 2.33 3.81 17.00
N ASP A 47 2.65 4.92 16.35
CA ASP A 47 2.34 6.26 16.82
C ASP A 47 2.75 6.45 18.31
N GLY A 48 3.99 6.03 18.65
CA GLY A 48 4.57 6.11 19.98
C GLY A 48 4.04 5.09 21.01
N LEU A 49 2.98 4.33 20.70
CA LEU A 49 2.41 3.30 21.59
C LEU A 49 3.04 1.93 21.33
N GLU A 50 3.45 1.25 22.38
CA GLU A 50 3.89 -0.14 22.27
C GLU A 50 2.69 -1.08 22.10
N LEU A 51 2.78 -2.01 21.13
CA LEU A 51 1.76 -3.02 20.86
C LEU A 51 1.79 -4.09 21.96
N ASN A 52 0.84 -3.99 22.87
CA ASN A 52 0.56 -4.91 23.96
C ASN A 52 -0.96 -4.94 24.21
N LEU A 53 -1.42 -5.78 25.14
CA LEU A 53 -2.85 -5.93 25.41
C LEU A 53 -3.50 -4.63 25.92
N GLU A 54 -2.79 -3.79 26.66
CA GLU A 54 -3.32 -2.53 27.19
C GLU A 54 -3.55 -1.49 26.08
N ASN A 55 -2.67 -1.46 25.09
CA ASN A 55 -2.70 -0.47 24.00
C ASN A 55 -3.39 -0.98 22.74
N LEU A 56 -3.74 -2.28 22.66
CA LEU A 56 -4.22 -2.92 21.44
C LEU A 56 -5.43 -2.20 20.84
N ALA A 57 -6.43 -1.85 21.65
CA ALA A 57 -7.62 -1.14 21.19
C ALA A 57 -7.26 0.26 20.64
N LYS A 58 -6.37 0.99 21.32
CA LYS A 58 -5.91 2.32 20.88
C LYS A 58 -5.10 2.25 19.59
N ILE A 59 -4.27 1.22 19.43
CA ILE A 59 -3.47 1.01 18.23
C ILE A 59 -4.39 0.65 17.07
N ARG A 60 -5.33 -0.28 17.25
CA ARG A 60 -6.30 -0.67 16.22
C ARG A 60 -7.17 0.50 15.73
N SER A 61 -7.49 1.46 16.61
CA SER A 61 -8.20 2.67 16.18
C SER A 61 -7.35 3.64 15.35
N ARG A 62 -6.03 3.46 15.27
CA ARG A 62 -5.09 4.28 14.50
C ARG A 62 -4.63 3.62 13.21
N ILE A 63 -4.88 2.33 13.06
CA ILE A 63 -4.46 1.54 11.89
C ILE A 63 -5.68 1.22 11.05
N GLY A 64 -5.56 1.45 9.75
CA GLY A 64 -6.43 0.85 8.76
C GLY A 64 -5.68 -0.26 8.04
N ILE A 65 -6.33 -1.38 7.78
CA ILE A 65 -5.75 -2.45 6.98
C ILE A 65 -6.71 -2.88 5.89
N VAL A 66 -6.18 -3.02 4.67
CA VAL A 66 -6.90 -3.54 3.51
C VAL A 66 -6.17 -4.78 3.03
N PHE A 67 -6.85 -5.92 3.05
CA PHE A 67 -6.27 -7.21 2.65
C PHE A 67 -6.46 -7.48 1.16
N GLN A 68 -5.68 -8.43 0.64
CA GLN A 68 -5.71 -8.87 -0.75
C GLN A 68 -7.10 -9.34 -1.20
N ASN A 69 -7.79 -10.13 -0.37
CA ASN A 69 -9.13 -10.63 -0.68
C ASN A 69 -10.20 -9.82 0.07
N PRO A 70 -10.96 -8.96 -0.62
CA PRO A 70 -12.00 -8.16 0.01
C PRO A 70 -13.21 -8.98 0.48
N ASP A 71 -13.46 -10.17 -0.06
CA ASP A 71 -14.63 -10.99 0.31
C ASP A 71 -14.66 -11.36 1.80
N ASN A 72 -13.49 -11.44 2.41
CA ASN A 72 -13.35 -11.80 3.82
C ASN A 72 -13.50 -10.59 4.77
N GLN A 73 -13.73 -9.39 4.24
CA GLN A 73 -13.76 -8.16 5.02
C GLN A 73 -15.17 -7.60 5.22
N PHE A 74 -16.15 -8.03 4.41
CA PHE A 74 -17.51 -7.53 4.48
C PHE A 74 -18.32 -8.17 5.62
N ILE A 75 -18.98 -7.29 6.39
CA ILE A 75 -19.86 -7.64 7.52
C ILE A 75 -21.24 -7.04 7.30
N GLY A 76 -21.35 -5.88 6.66
CA GLY A 76 -22.57 -5.16 6.39
C GLY A 76 -23.49 -5.84 5.39
N ALA A 77 -24.81 -5.70 5.54
CA ALA A 77 -25.80 -6.17 4.57
C ALA A 77 -25.74 -5.35 3.28
N THR A 78 -25.43 -4.07 3.37
CA THR A 78 -25.20 -3.16 2.26
C THR A 78 -23.81 -2.55 2.35
N VAL A 79 -23.36 -1.87 1.27
CA VAL A 79 -22.11 -1.09 1.26
C VAL A 79 -22.14 -0.01 2.33
N GLU A 80 -23.28 0.66 2.50
CA GLU A 80 -23.48 1.68 3.53
C GLU A 80 -23.30 1.11 4.93
N ASP A 81 -23.95 -0.03 5.21
CA ASP A 81 -23.83 -0.73 6.51
C ASP A 81 -22.40 -1.18 6.79
N ASP A 82 -21.67 -1.59 5.76
CA ASP A 82 -20.29 -2.05 5.91
C ASP A 82 -19.35 -0.90 6.29
N ILE A 83 -19.50 0.26 5.64
CA ILE A 83 -18.74 1.46 6.02
C ILE A 83 -19.18 1.96 7.41
N ALA A 84 -20.48 1.94 7.72
CA ALA A 84 -21.03 2.33 9.01
C ALA A 84 -20.46 1.48 10.17
N PHE A 85 -20.30 0.18 9.96
CA PHE A 85 -19.78 -0.75 10.97
C PHE A 85 -18.43 -0.29 11.56
N GLY A 86 -17.52 0.17 10.71
CA GLY A 86 -16.25 0.74 11.15
C GLY A 86 -16.43 1.99 12.03
N LEU A 87 -17.34 2.88 11.64
CA LEU A 87 -17.63 4.11 12.36
C LEU A 87 -18.31 3.85 13.72
N GLU A 88 -19.23 2.88 13.77
CA GLU A 88 -19.88 2.44 15.02
C GLU A 88 -18.87 1.92 16.03
N ASN A 89 -17.93 1.08 15.59
CA ASN A 89 -16.85 0.56 16.43
C ASN A 89 -15.92 1.66 16.95
N HIS A 90 -15.86 2.80 16.27
CA HIS A 90 -15.10 3.99 16.68
C HIS A 90 -15.95 4.99 17.48
N ASN A 91 -17.20 4.63 17.83
CA ASN A 91 -18.15 5.48 18.57
C ASN A 91 -18.39 6.84 17.89
N VAL A 92 -18.39 6.88 16.55
CA VAL A 92 -18.76 8.08 15.80
C VAL A 92 -20.25 8.37 16.04
N PRO A 93 -20.65 9.62 16.33
CA PRO A 93 -22.07 9.95 16.48
C PRO A 93 -22.87 9.63 15.23
N GLN A 94 -24.05 9.03 15.38
CA GLN A 94 -24.92 8.65 14.26
C GLN A 94 -25.25 9.83 13.34
N ALA A 95 -25.36 11.02 13.90
CA ALA A 95 -25.64 12.23 13.13
C ALA A 95 -24.53 12.57 12.11
N ASP A 96 -23.29 12.18 12.38
CA ASP A 96 -22.14 12.48 11.54
C ASP A 96 -21.84 11.35 10.53
N MET A 97 -22.35 10.12 10.79
CA MET A 97 -22.01 8.94 9.99
C MET A 97 -22.42 9.07 8.52
N GLN A 98 -23.62 9.58 8.25
CA GLN A 98 -24.15 9.70 6.88
C GLN A 98 -23.25 10.56 5.97
N GLU A 99 -22.75 11.66 6.48
CA GLU A 99 -21.85 12.55 5.74
C GLU A 99 -20.50 11.87 5.51
N ILE A 100 -19.94 11.21 6.54
CA ILE A 100 -18.66 10.49 6.46
C ILE A 100 -18.75 9.33 5.45
N ILE A 101 -19.82 8.53 5.51
CA ILE A 101 -20.06 7.40 4.59
C ILE A 101 -20.11 7.90 3.15
N LYS A 102 -20.93 8.93 2.91
CA LYS A 102 -21.09 9.53 1.57
C LYS A 102 -19.76 10.04 1.05
N HIS A 103 -19.02 10.82 1.84
CA HIS A 103 -17.73 11.37 1.45
C HIS A 103 -16.70 10.27 1.16
N SER A 104 -16.62 9.24 2.01
CA SER A 104 -15.70 8.13 1.81
C SER A 104 -16.03 7.31 0.55
N ALA A 105 -17.33 7.09 0.28
CA ALA A 105 -17.80 6.42 -0.94
C ALA A 105 -17.53 7.27 -2.21
N GLU A 106 -17.65 8.60 -2.13
CA GLU A 106 -17.33 9.52 -3.23
C GLU A 106 -15.85 9.42 -3.62
N ARG A 107 -14.93 9.40 -2.66
CA ARG A 107 -13.49 9.30 -2.91
C ARG A 107 -13.10 8.07 -3.73
N VAL A 108 -13.78 6.95 -3.51
CA VAL A 108 -13.54 5.69 -4.23
C VAL A 108 -14.54 5.44 -5.38
N ARG A 109 -15.38 6.44 -5.72
CA ARG A 109 -16.40 6.35 -6.78
C ARG A 109 -17.44 5.24 -6.56
N MET A 110 -17.85 5.03 -5.31
CA MET A 110 -18.80 3.99 -4.92
C MET A 110 -20.16 4.51 -4.45
N THR A 111 -20.43 5.81 -4.51
CA THR A 111 -21.65 6.44 -3.99
C THR A 111 -22.94 5.80 -4.53
N LYS A 112 -22.97 5.45 -5.82
CA LYS A 112 -24.17 4.83 -6.45
C LYS A 112 -24.45 3.40 -6.00
N TYR A 113 -23.51 2.79 -5.26
CA TYR A 113 -23.60 1.42 -4.80
C TYR A 113 -23.89 1.31 -3.30
N LEU A 114 -24.07 2.43 -2.58
CA LEU A 114 -24.25 2.45 -1.12
C LEU A 114 -25.35 1.49 -0.62
N HIS A 115 -26.46 1.42 -1.32
CA HIS A 115 -27.58 0.54 -0.95
C HIS A 115 -27.53 -0.85 -1.57
N GLN A 116 -26.44 -1.21 -2.24
CA GLN A 116 -26.26 -2.54 -2.82
C GLN A 116 -25.63 -3.52 -1.81
N GLU A 117 -26.01 -4.78 -1.94
CA GLU A 117 -25.37 -5.89 -1.23
C GLU A 117 -23.93 -6.07 -1.74
N PRO A 118 -22.91 -6.20 -0.88
CA PRO A 118 -21.52 -6.44 -1.29
C PRO A 118 -21.36 -7.66 -2.21
N THR A 119 -22.19 -8.67 -2.07
CA THR A 119 -22.18 -9.90 -2.90
C THR A 119 -22.44 -9.64 -4.39
N ARG A 120 -23.11 -8.52 -4.72
CA ARG A 120 -23.44 -8.13 -6.10
C ARG A 120 -22.36 -7.26 -6.75
N LEU A 121 -21.30 -6.95 -6.02
CA LEU A 121 -20.20 -6.12 -6.52
C LEU A 121 -19.12 -6.97 -7.20
N SER A 122 -18.47 -6.38 -8.23
CA SER A 122 -17.25 -6.97 -8.79
C SER A 122 -16.11 -6.94 -7.75
N GLY A 123 -15.07 -7.75 -7.93
CA GLY A 123 -13.91 -7.77 -7.04
C GLY A 123 -13.26 -6.38 -6.87
N GLY A 124 -13.14 -5.61 -7.96
CA GLY A 124 -12.63 -4.24 -7.91
C GLY A 124 -13.54 -3.26 -7.16
N GLN A 125 -14.86 -3.41 -7.30
CA GLN A 125 -15.81 -2.61 -6.53
C GLN A 125 -15.76 -2.95 -5.04
N LYS A 126 -15.66 -4.22 -4.70
CA LYS A 126 -15.47 -4.69 -3.32
C LYS A 126 -14.21 -4.08 -2.71
N GLN A 127 -13.10 -4.11 -3.43
CA GLN A 127 -11.85 -3.51 -2.96
C GLN A 127 -11.99 -2.01 -2.70
N ARG A 128 -12.67 -1.27 -3.57
CA ARG A 128 -12.97 0.17 -3.38
C ARG A 128 -13.80 0.39 -2.11
N VAL A 129 -14.80 -0.45 -1.86
CA VAL A 129 -15.63 -0.34 -0.64
C VAL A 129 -14.80 -0.62 0.61
N ALA A 130 -13.96 -1.66 0.60
CA ALA A 130 -13.04 -1.96 1.71
C ALA A 130 -12.13 -0.76 2.03
N ILE A 131 -11.59 -0.11 1.00
CA ILE A 131 -10.79 1.12 1.14
C ILE A 131 -11.63 2.26 1.71
N ALA A 132 -12.87 2.47 1.22
CA ALA A 132 -13.77 3.51 1.74
C ALA A 132 -14.05 3.30 3.23
N GLY A 133 -14.35 2.06 3.66
CA GLY A 133 -14.59 1.71 5.05
C GLY A 133 -13.38 2.04 5.95
N VAL A 134 -12.18 1.73 5.49
CA VAL A 134 -10.96 2.05 6.25
C VAL A 134 -10.71 3.55 6.29
N LEU A 135 -10.86 4.26 5.18
CA LEU A 135 -10.65 5.73 5.11
C LEU A 135 -11.67 6.51 5.94
N ALA A 136 -12.90 6.01 6.07
CA ALA A 136 -13.93 6.62 6.89
C ALA A 136 -13.49 6.78 8.36
N MET A 137 -12.68 5.86 8.86
CA MET A 137 -12.16 5.86 10.22
C MET A 137 -10.99 6.84 10.43
N LYS A 138 -10.47 7.49 9.38
CA LYS A 138 -9.34 8.43 9.39
C LYS A 138 -8.12 7.85 10.14
N PRO A 139 -7.57 6.70 9.70
CA PRO A 139 -6.43 6.08 10.36
C PRO A 139 -5.19 6.97 10.25
N LYS A 140 -4.22 6.77 11.16
CA LYS A 140 -2.89 7.38 11.07
C LYS A 140 -1.92 6.57 10.21
N LEU A 141 -2.10 5.24 10.20
CA LEU A 141 -1.34 4.30 9.39
C LEU A 141 -2.31 3.46 8.55
N LEU A 142 -2.14 3.48 7.25
CA LEU A 142 -2.88 2.66 6.32
C LEU A 142 -1.97 1.55 5.78
N ILE A 143 -2.36 0.29 6.02
CA ILE A 143 -1.62 -0.89 5.57
C ILE A 143 -2.38 -1.51 4.40
N PHE A 144 -1.71 -1.68 3.26
CA PHE A 144 -2.20 -2.43 2.12
C PHE A 144 -1.45 -3.76 2.00
N ASP A 145 -2.15 -4.88 2.14
CA ASP A 145 -1.57 -6.21 1.94
C ASP A 145 -1.98 -6.75 0.57
N GLU A 146 -1.21 -6.39 -0.48
CA GLU A 146 -1.47 -6.74 -1.89
C GLU A 146 -2.89 -6.36 -2.36
N ALA A 147 -3.43 -5.27 -1.84
CA ALA A 147 -4.82 -4.89 -1.98
C ALA A 147 -5.23 -4.55 -3.43
N THR A 148 -4.31 -4.37 -4.35
CA THR A 148 -4.59 -4.13 -5.78
C THR A 148 -4.43 -5.37 -6.65
N ALA A 149 -3.98 -6.50 -6.09
CA ALA A 149 -3.63 -7.69 -6.87
C ALA A 149 -4.81 -8.32 -7.65
N MET A 150 -6.05 -8.14 -7.14
CA MET A 150 -7.27 -8.68 -7.76
C MET A 150 -7.96 -7.70 -8.73
N LEU A 151 -7.37 -6.52 -8.95
CA LEU A 151 -7.93 -5.51 -9.84
C LEU A 151 -7.41 -5.71 -11.27
N ASP A 152 -8.23 -5.30 -12.24
CA ASP A 152 -7.77 -5.08 -13.61
C ASP A 152 -6.79 -3.88 -13.68
N PRO A 153 -6.00 -3.72 -14.73
CA PRO A 153 -5.00 -2.66 -14.81
C PRO A 153 -5.58 -1.26 -14.57
N GLN A 154 -6.72 -0.94 -15.17
CA GLN A 154 -7.36 0.35 -14.98
C GLN A 154 -7.81 0.55 -13.52
N GLY A 155 -8.38 -0.49 -12.90
CA GLY A 155 -8.79 -0.47 -11.50
C GLY A 155 -7.61 -0.26 -10.54
N LYS A 156 -6.45 -0.86 -10.84
CA LYS A 156 -5.21 -0.65 -10.08
C LYS A 156 -4.77 0.81 -10.12
N ASP A 157 -4.68 1.40 -11.31
CA ASP A 157 -4.23 2.77 -11.49
C ASP A 157 -5.17 3.76 -10.81
N GLU A 158 -6.49 3.53 -10.91
CA GLU A 158 -7.48 4.38 -10.24
C GLU A 158 -7.38 4.30 -8.71
N ILE A 159 -7.16 3.11 -8.15
CA ILE A 159 -7.01 2.94 -6.69
C ILE A 159 -5.67 3.53 -6.22
N LYS A 160 -4.57 3.27 -6.92
CA LYS A 160 -3.27 3.88 -6.60
C LYS A 160 -3.39 5.40 -6.56
N LYS A 161 -4.02 5.99 -7.58
CA LYS A 161 -4.23 7.44 -7.62
C LYS A 161 -5.02 7.93 -6.41
N VAL A 162 -6.13 7.27 -6.05
CA VAL A 162 -6.93 7.65 -4.87
C VAL A 162 -6.09 7.62 -3.60
N ILE A 163 -5.26 6.58 -3.43
CA ILE A 163 -4.39 6.44 -2.24
C ILE A 163 -3.32 7.54 -2.22
N MET A 164 -2.66 7.79 -3.36
CA MET A 164 -1.65 8.84 -3.48
C MET A 164 -2.24 10.23 -3.24
N ASP A 165 -3.41 10.53 -3.81
CA ASP A 165 -4.12 11.80 -3.58
C ASP A 165 -4.41 11.99 -2.08
N ILE A 166 -4.91 10.95 -1.39
CA ILE A 166 -5.20 11.00 0.04
C ILE A 166 -3.91 11.18 0.85
N HIS A 167 -2.87 10.42 0.54
CA HIS A 167 -1.58 10.52 1.20
C HIS A 167 -1.01 11.95 1.09
N GLN A 168 -0.99 12.53 -0.11
CA GLN A 168 -0.51 13.89 -0.36
C GLN A 168 -1.36 14.97 0.32
N GLU A 169 -2.69 14.83 0.29
CA GLU A 169 -3.61 15.81 0.90
C GLU A 169 -3.59 15.81 2.42
N THR A 170 -3.41 14.64 3.03
CA THR A 170 -3.61 14.46 4.49
C THR A 170 -2.34 14.17 5.27
N GLY A 171 -1.22 13.88 4.60
CA GLY A 171 -0.01 13.37 5.24
C GLY A 171 -0.20 11.98 5.86
N LEU A 172 -1.15 11.18 5.34
CA LEU A 172 -1.42 9.83 5.83
C LEU A 172 -0.19 8.94 5.62
N THR A 173 0.26 8.28 6.69
CA THR A 173 1.31 7.27 6.57
C THR A 173 0.77 6.03 5.87
N VAL A 174 1.42 5.56 4.82
CA VAL A 174 1.04 4.39 4.03
C VAL A 174 2.13 3.34 4.10
N LEU A 175 1.76 2.10 4.40
CA LEU A 175 2.61 0.93 4.31
C LEU A 175 2.00 -0.05 3.31
N SER A 176 2.55 -0.12 2.11
CA SER A 176 2.03 -0.98 1.05
C SER A 176 2.90 -2.22 0.87
N ILE A 177 2.30 -3.39 0.96
CA ILE A 177 2.91 -4.64 0.54
C ILE A 177 2.52 -4.86 -0.92
N THR A 178 3.52 -4.83 -1.81
CA THR A 178 3.25 -4.85 -3.26
C THR A 178 4.35 -5.58 -4.03
N HIS A 179 4.01 -6.06 -5.22
CA HIS A 179 4.93 -6.53 -6.26
C HIS A 179 4.92 -5.59 -7.48
N ASP A 180 4.16 -4.51 -7.41
CA ASP A 180 4.00 -3.57 -8.50
C ASP A 180 5.21 -2.63 -8.57
N ILE A 181 5.99 -2.76 -9.64
CA ILE A 181 7.25 -2.03 -9.83
C ILE A 181 7.02 -0.52 -9.92
N ASP A 182 5.92 -0.10 -10.55
CA ASP A 182 5.60 1.33 -10.70
C ASP A 182 5.18 1.94 -9.36
N GLU A 183 4.50 1.18 -8.49
CA GLU A 183 4.19 1.60 -7.14
C GLU A 183 5.45 1.71 -6.28
N ILE A 184 6.37 0.73 -6.40
CA ILE A 184 7.66 0.75 -5.69
C ILE A 184 8.49 1.97 -6.12
N ALA A 185 8.52 2.28 -7.42
CA ALA A 185 9.29 3.40 -7.96
C ALA A 185 8.77 4.78 -7.50
N GLN A 186 7.51 4.87 -7.06
CA GLN A 186 6.88 6.10 -6.55
C GLN A 186 6.89 6.20 -5.02
N ALA A 187 7.41 5.20 -4.31
CA ALA A 187 7.47 5.20 -2.85
C ALA A 187 8.57 6.15 -2.34
N ASP A 188 8.39 6.65 -1.11
CA ASP A 188 9.43 7.42 -0.41
C ASP A 188 10.51 6.48 0.15
N TYR A 189 10.11 5.28 0.57
CA TYR A 189 10.99 4.31 1.22
C TYR A 189 10.59 2.87 0.90
N VAL A 190 11.59 2.02 0.79
CA VAL A 190 11.41 0.60 0.43
C VAL A 190 12.07 -0.29 1.46
N ILE A 191 11.37 -1.34 1.88
CA ILE A 191 11.86 -2.40 2.77
C ILE A 191 11.82 -3.72 1.99
N ALA A 192 12.98 -4.27 1.69
CA ALA A 192 13.10 -5.50 0.93
C ALA A 192 13.31 -6.70 1.86
N LEU A 193 12.40 -7.69 1.76
CA LEU A 193 12.43 -8.94 2.53
C LEU A 193 12.79 -10.14 1.66
N ALA A 194 13.61 -11.02 2.22
CA ALA A 194 13.81 -12.39 1.72
C ALA A 194 13.92 -13.34 2.92
N ASP A 195 13.30 -14.51 2.82
CA ASP A 195 13.39 -15.59 3.81
C ASP A 195 13.16 -15.14 5.27
N GLY A 196 12.23 -14.23 5.47
CA GLY A 196 11.87 -13.73 6.80
C GLY A 196 12.82 -12.70 7.40
N GLN A 197 13.79 -12.19 6.62
CA GLN A 197 14.76 -11.19 7.04
C GLN A 197 14.76 -9.97 6.11
N ILE A 198 15.16 -8.81 6.63
CA ILE A 198 15.40 -7.63 5.81
C ILE A 198 16.74 -7.76 5.10
N VAL A 199 16.74 -7.72 3.77
CA VAL A 199 17.95 -7.77 2.94
C VAL A 199 18.42 -6.39 2.50
N SER A 200 17.51 -5.43 2.44
CA SER A 200 17.82 -4.03 2.14
C SER A 200 16.68 -3.12 2.56
N THR A 201 17.05 -1.88 2.88
CA THR A 201 16.12 -0.75 3.00
C THR A 201 16.75 0.47 2.32
N GLY A 202 15.93 1.43 1.89
CA GLY A 202 16.43 2.67 1.27
C GLY A 202 15.42 3.30 0.31
N SER A 203 15.87 4.22 -0.50
CA SER A 203 15.05 4.80 -1.57
C SER A 203 14.79 3.77 -2.69
N PRO A 204 13.77 3.97 -3.53
CA PRO A 204 13.55 3.14 -4.71
C PRO A 204 14.79 3.00 -5.58
N GLU A 205 15.55 4.08 -5.80
CA GLU A 205 16.77 4.06 -6.59
C GLU A 205 17.85 3.17 -5.97
N GLU A 206 18.06 3.27 -4.65
CA GLU A 206 19.04 2.42 -3.93
C GLU A 206 18.70 0.94 -4.03
N ILE A 207 17.42 0.61 -4.13
CA ILE A 207 16.97 -0.77 -4.31
C ILE A 207 17.14 -1.22 -5.76
N PHE A 208 16.60 -0.44 -6.74
CA PHE A 208 16.61 -0.85 -8.15
C PHE A 208 18.00 -0.84 -8.80
N PHE A 209 18.92 0.00 -8.32
CA PHE A 209 20.28 0.04 -8.85
C PHE A 209 21.19 -1.07 -8.30
N ASN A 210 20.69 -1.88 -7.35
CA ASN A 210 21.45 -3.00 -6.78
C ASN A 210 20.94 -4.36 -7.30
N GLU A 211 21.51 -4.80 -8.42
CA GLU A 211 21.08 -6.04 -9.09
C GLU A 211 21.22 -7.30 -8.22
N GLU A 212 22.23 -7.36 -7.33
CA GLU A 212 22.41 -8.53 -6.45
C GLU A 212 21.25 -8.65 -5.44
N LYS A 213 20.79 -7.50 -4.90
CA LYS A 213 19.67 -7.46 -3.97
C LYS A 213 18.37 -7.80 -4.69
N LEU A 214 18.15 -7.26 -5.90
CA LEU A 214 16.98 -7.58 -6.72
C LEU A 214 16.85 -9.07 -7.00
N LYS A 215 17.95 -9.74 -7.32
CA LYS A 215 17.96 -11.21 -7.52
C LYS A 215 17.54 -11.97 -6.26
N LYS A 216 18.00 -11.54 -5.07
CA LYS A 216 17.63 -12.17 -3.79
C LYS A 216 16.14 -12.07 -3.48
N ILE A 217 15.51 -10.95 -3.80
CA ILE A 217 14.08 -10.74 -3.57
C ILE A 217 13.21 -11.18 -4.75
N GLN A 218 13.83 -11.66 -5.84
CA GLN A 218 13.17 -12.08 -7.07
C GLN A 218 12.30 -10.97 -7.69
N LEU A 219 12.78 -9.73 -7.63
CA LEU A 219 12.13 -8.57 -8.22
C LEU A 219 12.82 -8.20 -9.54
N ASP A 220 12.00 -7.87 -10.53
CA ASP A 220 12.46 -7.35 -11.81
C ASP A 220 12.76 -5.84 -11.72
N VAL A 221 13.42 -5.28 -12.73
CA VAL A 221 13.70 -3.85 -12.82
C VAL A 221 12.57 -3.11 -13.55
N PRO A 222 12.39 -1.79 -13.29
CA PRO A 222 11.45 -0.96 -14.03
C PRO A 222 11.66 -1.03 -15.56
N PHE A 223 10.57 -0.88 -16.29
CA PHE A 223 10.64 -0.88 -17.77
C PHE A 223 11.53 0.24 -18.31
N SER A 224 11.54 1.41 -17.67
CA SER A 224 12.47 2.52 -17.97
C SER A 224 13.94 2.07 -17.95
N MET A 225 14.35 1.31 -16.95
CA MET A 225 15.72 0.78 -16.85
C MET A 225 16.03 -0.23 -17.94
N LYS A 226 15.06 -1.13 -18.26
CA LYS A 226 15.21 -2.08 -19.38
C LYS A 226 15.36 -1.36 -20.71
N LEU A 227 14.54 -0.32 -20.92
CA LEU A 227 14.59 0.48 -22.14
C LEU A 227 15.89 1.28 -22.24
N SER A 228 16.35 1.91 -21.15
CA SER A 228 17.65 2.59 -21.09
C SER A 228 18.81 1.64 -21.47
N ALA A 229 18.81 0.42 -20.93
CA ALA A 229 19.82 -0.58 -21.27
C ALA A 229 19.79 -1.01 -22.76
N GLU A 230 18.60 -1.03 -23.35
CA GLU A 230 18.46 -1.36 -24.78
C GLU A 230 18.86 -0.19 -25.69
N LEU A 231 18.53 1.05 -25.33
CA LEU A 231 18.96 2.26 -26.00
C LEU A 231 20.49 2.40 -25.99
N GLU A 232 21.14 2.07 -24.87
CA GLU A 232 22.59 2.10 -24.76
C GLU A 232 23.28 1.15 -25.75
N LYS A 233 22.71 -0.05 -25.99
CA LYS A 233 23.19 -0.98 -27.04
C LYS A 233 23.08 -0.41 -28.45
N GLN A 234 22.17 0.54 -28.66
CA GLN A 234 21.99 1.26 -29.94
C GLN A 234 22.83 2.56 -30.02
N GLY A 235 23.69 2.82 -29.03
CA GLY A 235 24.53 4.00 -28.97
C GLY A 235 23.84 5.27 -28.46
N ILE A 236 22.64 5.14 -27.88
CA ILE A 236 21.92 6.25 -27.23
C ILE A 236 22.16 6.14 -25.74
N HIS A 237 23.01 7.03 -25.20
CA HIS A 237 23.34 7.05 -23.78
C HIS A 237 22.27 7.83 -23.01
N THR A 238 21.71 7.20 -22.00
CA THR A 238 20.75 7.80 -21.04
C THR A 238 21.22 7.54 -19.62
N GLU A 239 20.80 8.39 -18.69
CA GLU A 239 20.92 8.10 -17.27
C GLU A 239 19.98 6.96 -16.87
N LYS A 240 20.22 6.36 -15.70
CA LYS A 240 19.33 5.32 -15.17
C LYS A 240 18.13 6.00 -14.52
N HIS A 241 16.96 5.85 -15.13
CA HIS A 241 15.69 6.32 -14.59
C HIS A 241 14.84 5.15 -14.10
N ILE A 242 14.30 5.23 -12.90
CA ILE A 242 13.36 4.23 -12.37
C ILE A 242 11.91 4.49 -12.81
N THR A 243 11.60 5.69 -13.31
CA THR A 243 10.28 6.08 -13.82
C THR A 243 10.32 6.33 -15.33
N MET A 244 9.20 6.07 -16.01
CA MET A 244 9.07 6.37 -17.44
C MET A 244 9.08 7.86 -17.72
N GLU A 245 8.50 8.67 -16.84
CA GLU A 245 8.47 10.12 -16.95
C GLU A 245 9.90 10.68 -17.01
N GLY A 246 10.78 10.26 -16.09
CA GLY A 246 12.18 10.70 -16.05
C GLY A 246 12.93 10.34 -17.34
N LEU A 247 12.76 9.12 -17.85
CA LEU A 247 13.39 8.69 -19.08
C LEU A 247 12.86 9.46 -20.30
N VAL A 248 11.55 9.67 -20.40
CA VAL A 248 10.93 10.43 -21.50
C VAL A 248 11.40 11.89 -21.49
N GLU A 249 11.47 12.53 -20.32
CA GLU A 249 11.99 13.90 -20.22
C GLU A 249 13.43 14.00 -20.73
N GLU A 250 14.30 13.04 -20.37
CA GLU A 250 15.68 13.02 -20.85
C GLU A 250 15.74 12.84 -22.37
N LEU A 251 14.99 11.88 -22.91
CA LEU A 251 14.94 11.61 -24.37
C LEU A 251 14.40 12.81 -25.17
N CYS A 252 13.42 13.53 -24.63
CA CYS A 252 12.92 14.77 -25.24
C CYS A 252 13.99 15.86 -25.29
N ARG A 253 14.81 16.01 -24.23
CA ARG A 253 15.95 16.94 -24.20
C ARG A 253 17.06 16.50 -25.16
N TYR A 254 17.27 15.21 -25.31
CA TYR A 254 18.25 14.67 -26.28
C TYR A 254 17.86 15.03 -27.71
N ASN A 255 16.59 14.82 -28.08
CA ASN A 255 16.08 15.13 -29.42
C ASN A 255 16.08 16.63 -29.78
N SER A 256 15.96 17.51 -28.76
CA SER A 256 16.00 18.96 -28.97
C SER A 256 17.43 19.52 -29.15
N LYS A 257 18.46 18.71 -29.00
CA LYS A 257 19.87 19.07 -29.19
C LYS A 257 20.44 18.53 -30.52
N MET A 258 19.68 17.72 -31.24
CA MET A 258 19.96 17.27 -32.61
C MET A 258 19.37 18.23 -33.64
#